data_cfcd8ec30d1f5de19b1ffd286a40b33e
#
_entry.id   cfcd8ec30d1f5de19b1ffd286a40b33e
#
_cell.length_a   1.000
_cell.length_b   1.000
_cell.length_c   1.000
_cell.angle_alpha   90.00
_cell.angle_beta   90.00
_cell.angle_gamma   90.00
#
_symmetry.space_group_name_H-M   'P 1'
#
loop_
_entity.id
_entity.type
_entity.pdbx_description
1 polymer ?
#
loop_
_entity_poly.entity_id
_entity_poly.type
_entity_poly.pdbx_seq_one_letter_code
_entity_poly.pdbx_strand_id
1 'polypeptide(L)'
;YRYPELTLCGNRGYGDGLLSGMVIGLPPVLNFGSEEVKRKWSRSSAGKKFISLAISEAHAGSDVMGLQTTAVKSEDGKEWIINGTKKWITNGTFSDYFTVGCKTEDALLSFSSSADLVSKQSRSRLACMDLQYSAAAGTAFITFDNARAPVGNTLGEEGGGIFVMLSNFNHERWVMCCNSARAQRGMVEECLKWTNQRKAFGKPLNSLAIIRSKLAAMISRAESCQTWLESISYQMCNMSYKQQASKLAGPIAFLKAYSTSCGQETAADAVQIFGGRGITRTGMGRYVEHYHRTIAFDALLGGAEDVLRDLGVRQAMRAMPADAKL
;
A
#
# COMPACT_ATOMS: atom_id res chain seq x y z
N TYR A 1 7.41 -0.26 -17.48
CA TYR A 1 7.15 -0.57 -16.05
C TYR A 1 8.46 -0.97 -15.36
N ARG A 2 9.14 0.00 -14.68
CA ARG A 2 10.43 -0.23 -13.99
C ARG A 2 10.30 -0.35 -12.48
N TYR A 3 9.11 -0.57 -11.93
CA TYR A 3 8.88 -0.72 -10.49
C TYR A 3 9.62 -1.91 -9.84
N PRO A 4 9.82 -3.06 -10.52
CA PRO A 4 10.56 -4.18 -9.94
C PRO A 4 12.00 -3.83 -9.55
N GLU A 5 12.64 -2.90 -10.26
CA GLU A 5 14.04 -2.54 -10.01
C GLU A 5 14.24 -1.74 -8.71
N LEU A 6 13.25 -0.93 -8.31
CA LEU A 6 13.29 -0.18 -7.06
C LEU A 6 13.23 -1.09 -5.82
N THR A 7 12.54 -2.22 -5.95
CA THR A 7 12.48 -3.25 -4.88
C THR A 7 13.82 -4.00 -4.75
N LEU A 8 14.62 -4.08 -5.81
CA LEU A 8 15.96 -4.69 -5.82
C LEU A 8 17.01 -3.89 -5.06
N CYS A 9 16.80 -2.59 -4.87
CA CYS A 9 17.76 -1.72 -4.18
C CYS A 9 17.94 -2.05 -2.69
N GLY A 10 17.21 -3.05 -2.15
CA GLY A 10 17.32 -3.47 -0.75
C GLY A 10 16.84 -2.42 0.26
N ASN A 11 16.22 -1.35 -0.21
CA ASN A 11 15.68 -0.27 0.59
C ASN A 11 14.14 -0.29 0.53
N ARG A 12 13.56 -1.26 1.22
CA ARG A 12 12.12 -1.21 1.48
C ARG A 12 11.78 0.12 2.18
N GLY A 13 10.63 0.67 1.83
CA GLY A 13 10.18 1.97 2.31
C GLY A 13 10.42 3.11 1.32
N TYR A 14 11.53 3.16 0.61
CA TYR A 14 11.75 4.17 -0.42
C TYR A 14 10.77 4.03 -1.60
N GLY A 15 10.60 2.80 -2.10
CA GLY A 15 9.61 2.48 -3.13
C GLY A 15 8.18 2.79 -2.67
N ASP A 16 7.87 2.46 -1.41
CA ASP A 16 6.54 2.73 -0.83
C ASP A 16 6.25 4.23 -0.70
N GLY A 17 7.26 5.04 -0.34
CA GLY A 17 7.14 6.50 -0.32
C GLY A 17 6.83 7.08 -1.70
N LEU A 18 7.49 6.60 -2.76
CA LEU A 18 7.20 6.99 -4.13
C LEU A 18 5.79 6.56 -4.57
N LEU A 19 5.40 5.30 -4.25
CA LEU A 19 4.09 4.76 -4.59
C LEU A 19 2.97 5.48 -3.85
N SER A 20 3.17 5.84 -2.59
CA SER A 20 2.19 6.56 -1.77
C SER A 20 1.73 7.86 -2.44
N GLY A 21 2.64 8.58 -3.11
CA GLY A 21 2.29 9.78 -3.86
C GLY A 21 1.57 9.46 -5.18
N MET A 22 2.29 8.80 -6.09
CA MET A 22 1.86 8.67 -7.49
C MET A 22 0.72 7.66 -7.70
N VAL A 23 0.68 6.59 -6.92
CA VAL A 23 -0.25 5.47 -7.10
C VAL A 23 -1.43 5.55 -6.12
N ILE A 24 -1.25 6.18 -4.98
CA ILE A 24 -2.22 6.14 -3.87
C ILE A 24 -2.85 7.52 -3.64
N GLY A 25 -2.05 8.56 -3.36
CA GLY A 25 -2.55 9.88 -2.99
C GLY A 25 -3.03 10.73 -4.16
N LEU A 26 -2.40 10.61 -5.33
CA LEU A 26 -2.68 11.42 -6.51
C LEU A 26 -3.88 10.96 -7.33
N PRO A 27 -4.15 9.66 -7.56
CA PRO A 27 -5.27 9.23 -8.42
C PRO A 27 -6.63 9.79 -8.02
N PRO A 28 -7.03 9.87 -6.74
CA PRO A 28 -8.28 10.53 -6.35
C PRO A 28 -8.36 11.98 -6.84
N VAL A 29 -7.24 12.72 -6.79
CA VAL A 29 -7.17 14.11 -7.26
C VAL A 29 -7.36 14.19 -8.77
N LEU A 30 -6.69 13.32 -9.53
CA LEU A 30 -6.78 13.29 -11.00
C LEU A 30 -8.15 12.85 -11.51
N ASN A 31 -8.81 11.94 -10.79
CA ASN A 31 -10.09 11.39 -11.21
C ASN A 31 -11.29 12.26 -10.78
N PHE A 32 -11.22 12.90 -9.61
CA PHE A 32 -12.36 13.55 -8.98
C PHE A 32 -12.14 15.04 -8.66
N GLY A 33 -10.93 15.56 -8.80
CA GLY A 33 -10.65 16.98 -8.61
C GLY A 33 -11.22 17.85 -9.73
N SER A 34 -11.50 19.12 -9.42
CA SER A 34 -11.82 20.12 -10.44
C SER A 34 -10.64 20.31 -11.40
N GLU A 35 -10.88 20.88 -12.58
CA GLU A 35 -9.82 21.15 -13.56
C GLU A 35 -8.74 22.11 -13.02
N GLU A 36 -9.11 22.99 -12.11
CA GLU A 36 -8.16 23.86 -11.42
C GLU A 36 -7.26 23.07 -10.47
N VAL A 37 -7.86 22.20 -9.66
CA VAL A 37 -7.15 21.29 -8.75
C VAL A 37 -6.24 20.37 -9.54
N LYS A 38 -6.71 19.71 -10.59
CA LYS A 38 -5.91 18.84 -11.46
C LYS A 38 -4.70 19.58 -12.05
N ARG A 39 -4.89 20.79 -12.56
CA ARG A 39 -3.80 21.61 -13.14
C ARG A 39 -2.77 22.04 -12.08
N LYS A 40 -3.21 22.42 -10.89
CA LYS A 40 -2.33 22.74 -9.76
C LYS A 40 -1.45 21.53 -9.41
N TRP A 41 -2.03 20.33 -9.38
CA TRP A 41 -1.37 19.13 -8.98
C TRP A 41 -0.50 18.48 -10.08
N SER A 42 -0.91 18.52 -11.34
CA SER A 42 -0.10 18.01 -12.44
C SER A 42 1.22 18.79 -12.61
N ARG A 43 1.21 20.10 -12.35
CA ARG A 43 2.43 20.93 -12.32
C ARG A 43 3.33 20.58 -11.12
N SER A 44 2.76 20.13 -10.03
CA SER A 44 3.47 19.76 -8.81
C SER A 44 4.05 18.34 -8.87
N SER A 45 3.38 17.42 -9.58
CA SER A 45 3.74 15.99 -9.67
C SER A 45 5.02 15.71 -10.47
N ALA A 46 5.61 16.70 -11.15
CA ALA A 46 6.91 16.56 -11.82
C ALA A 46 8.11 16.39 -10.86
N GLY A 47 7.90 15.76 -9.70
CA GLY A 47 8.93 15.46 -8.70
C GLY A 47 9.28 16.62 -7.75
N LYS A 48 8.50 17.73 -7.78
CA LYS A 48 8.75 18.89 -6.94
C LYS A 48 7.92 18.92 -5.66
N LYS A 49 6.85 18.15 -5.59
CA LYS A 49 5.92 18.11 -4.46
C LYS A 49 5.46 16.68 -4.19
N PHE A 50 5.26 16.37 -2.93
CA PHE A 50 4.82 15.06 -2.46
C PHE A 50 3.37 15.13 -1.99
N ILE A 51 2.63 14.06 -2.24
CA ILE A 51 1.25 13.88 -1.78
C ILE A 51 1.11 12.53 -1.09
N SER A 52 0.28 12.46 -0.06
CA SER A 52 -0.07 11.20 0.62
C SER A 52 -1.57 11.07 0.79
N LEU A 53 -2.02 9.82 0.87
CA LEU A 53 -3.38 9.48 1.24
C LEU A 53 -3.48 9.36 2.76
N ALA A 54 -4.34 10.16 3.38
CA ALA A 54 -4.56 10.22 4.82
C ALA A 54 -6.00 9.77 5.16
N ILE A 55 -6.23 8.46 5.22
CA ILE A 55 -7.52 7.85 5.57
C ILE A 55 -7.47 7.26 6.97
N SER A 56 -6.55 6.32 7.20
CA SER A 56 -6.50 5.51 8.43
C SER A 56 -6.35 6.35 9.69
N GLU A 57 -7.06 5.93 10.75
CA GLU A 57 -7.02 6.50 12.09
C GLU A 57 -6.70 5.41 13.11
N ALA A 58 -6.38 5.78 14.35
CA ALA A 58 -6.11 4.81 15.41
C ALA A 58 -7.28 3.84 15.65
N HIS A 59 -8.51 4.30 15.42
CA HIS A 59 -9.75 3.57 15.63
C HIS A 59 -10.44 3.10 14.34
N ALA A 60 -9.97 3.54 13.17
CA ALA A 60 -10.56 3.25 11.88
C ALA A 60 -9.47 2.89 10.85
N GLY A 61 -9.14 1.61 10.76
CA GLY A 61 -8.27 1.03 9.75
C GLY A 61 -9.08 0.35 8.65
N SER A 62 -9.44 -0.93 8.88
CA SER A 62 -10.30 -1.71 7.97
C SER A 62 -11.73 -1.19 7.90
N ASP A 63 -12.24 -0.64 9.00
CA ASP A 63 -13.53 0.06 9.07
C ASP A 63 -13.39 1.52 8.62
N VAL A 64 -13.36 1.73 7.30
CA VAL A 64 -13.27 3.07 6.71
C VAL A 64 -14.47 3.95 7.06
N MET A 65 -15.64 3.36 7.31
CA MET A 65 -16.84 4.11 7.72
C MET A 65 -16.76 4.61 9.17
N GLY A 66 -15.89 4.01 9.98
CA GLY A 66 -15.64 4.38 11.37
C GLY A 66 -14.75 5.61 11.57
N LEU A 67 -14.36 6.33 10.51
CA LEU A 67 -13.56 7.56 10.61
C LEU A 67 -14.17 8.58 11.55
N GLN A 68 -13.32 9.23 12.35
CA GLN A 68 -13.73 10.24 13.34
C GLN A 68 -13.24 11.66 13.00
N THR A 69 -12.26 11.78 12.08
CA THR A 69 -11.83 13.09 11.58
C THR A 69 -13.01 13.80 10.91
N THR A 70 -13.31 15.01 11.34
CA THR A 70 -14.44 15.81 10.85
C THR A 70 -14.01 16.98 9.98
N ALA A 71 -14.89 17.41 9.10
CA ALA A 71 -14.77 18.65 8.33
C ALA A 71 -16.08 19.42 8.39
N VAL A 72 -16.01 20.67 8.81
CA VAL A 72 -17.14 21.60 8.90
C VAL A 72 -16.85 22.81 8.03
N LYS A 73 -17.85 23.34 7.32
CA LYS A 73 -17.68 24.56 6.53
C LYS A 73 -17.46 25.77 7.45
N SER A 74 -16.58 26.68 7.04
CA SER A 74 -16.43 27.99 7.65
C SER A 74 -17.73 28.81 7.52
N GLU A 75 -17.91 29.83 8.36
CA GLU A 75 -19.11 30.70 8.35
C GLU A 75 -19.35 31.35 6.97
N ASP A 76 -18.28 31.70 6.25
CA ASP A 76 -18.38 32.26 4.90
C ASP A 76 -18.52 31.21 3.79
N GLY A 77 -18.54 29.93 4.15
CA GLY A 77 -18.67 28.80 3.22
C GLY A 77 -17.52 28.55 2.26
N LYS A 78 -16.38 29.22 2.44
CA LYS A 78 -15.26 29.15 1.48
C LYS A 78 -14.22 28.09 1.83
N GLU A 79 -14.17 27.68 3.08
CA GLU A 79 -13.17 26.73 3.58
C GLU A 79 -13.82 25.59 4.35
N TRP A 80 -13.15 24.44 4.37
CA TRP A 80 -13.37 23.37 5.31
C TRP A 80 -12.47 23.55 6.52
N ILE A 81 -13.00 23.41 7.71
CA ILE A 81 -12.29 23.36 8.99
C ILE A 81 -12.22 21.90 9.42
N ILE A 82 -11.00 21.37 9.44
CA ILE A 82 -10.73 19.94 9.67
C ILE A 82 -10.21 19.74 11.07
N ASN A 83 -10.79 18.78 11.78
CA ASN A 83 -10.37 18.38 13.13
C ASN A 83 -10.30 16.85 13.24
N GLY A 84 -9.22 16.33 13.82
CA GLY A 84 -9.03 14.91 14.06
C GLY A 84 -7.59 14.45 13.90
N THR A 85 -7.41 13.14 13.80
CA THR A 85 -6.08 12.53 13.72
C THR A 85 -6.04 11.46 12.63
N LYS A 86 -4.88 11.34 11.97
CA LYS A 86 -4.57 10.26 11.02
C LYS A 86 -3.34 9.50 11.48
N LYS A 87 -3.34 8.19 11.30
CA LYS A 87 -2.26 7.32 11.78
C LYS A 87 -1.80 6.35 10.69
N TRP A 88 -0.51 6.00 10.74
CA TRP A 88 0.16 5.13 9.76
C TRP A 88 0.16 5.69 8.33
N ILE A 89 0.27 7.01 8.20
CA ILE A 89 0.26 7.67 6.89
C ILE A 89 1.64 7.56 6.26
N THR A 90 1.77 6.68 5.28
CA THR A 90 2.99 6.50 4.49
C THR A 90 3.36 7.79 3.77
N ASN A 91 4.64 8.14 3.75
CA ASN A 91 5.19 9.39 3.20
C ASN A 91 4.72 10.65 3.93
N GLY A 92 4.00 10.51 5.04
CA GLY A 92 3.39 11.65 5.75
C GLY A 92 4.39 12.68 6.25
N THR A 93 5.61 12.26 6.62
CA THR A 93 6.68 13.18 7.08
C THR A 93 7.29 14.01 5.96
N PHE A 94 7.15 13.58 4.70
CA PHE A 94 7.73 14.24 3.52
C PHE A 94 6.69 14.96 2.66
N SER A 95 5.39 14.70 2.90
CA SER A 95 4.32 15.21 2.06
C SER A 95 4.11 16.71 2.21
N ASP A 96 4.01 17.38 1.08
CA ASP A 96 3.53 18.76 0.97
C ASP A 96 2.00 18.82 1.02
N TYR A 97 1.33 17.72 0.68
CA TYR A 97 -0.12 17.66 0.51
C TYR A 97 -0.70 16.32 0.96
N PHE A 98 -1.94 16.36 1.42
CA PHE A 98 -2.69 15.19 1.82
C PHE A 98 -4.03 15.11 1.10
N THR A 99 -4.35 13.93 0.57
CA THR A 99 -5.73 13.55 0.26
C THR A 99 -6.32 12.99 1.54
N VAL A 100 -7.25 13.71 2.16
CA VAL A 100 -7.76 13.40 3.51
C VAL A 100 -9.19 12.89 3.41
N GLY A 101 -9.49 11.78 4.09
CA GLY A 101 -10.84 11.31 4.31
C GLY A 101 -11.40 11.89 5.61
N CYS A 102 -12.57 12.55 5.54
CA CYS A 102 -13.23 13.15 6.70
C CYS A 102 -14.73 12.84 6.68
N LYS A 103 -15.39 12.96 7.86
CA LYS A 103 -16.84 13.01 7.99
C LYS A 103 -17.32 14.46 7.98
N THR A 104 -18.42 14.72 7.31
CA THR A 104 -19.29 15.86 7.54
C THR A 104 -20.47 15.43 8.43
N GLU A 105 -21.34 16.33 8.82
CA GLU A 105 -22.50 16.01 9.68
C GLU A 105 -23.34 14.85 9.12
N ASP A 106 -23.50 14.80 7.79
CA ASP A 106 -24.40 13.85 7.12
C ASP A 106 -23.69 12.75 6.33
N ALA A 107 -22.37 12.82 6.10
CA ALA A 107 -21.72 11.92 5.15
C ALA A 107 -20.19 11.84 5.26
N LEU A 108 -19.60 10.85 4.57
CA LEU A 108 -18.15 10.75 4.40
C LEU A 108 -17.70 11.64 3.24
N LEU A 109 -16.78 12.55 3.53
CA LEU A 109 -16.18 13.48 2.58
C LEU A 109 -14.72 13.13 2.31
N SER A 110 -14.28 13.27 1.07
CA SER A 110 -12.87 13.23 0.69
C SER A 110 -12.46 14.53 0.01
N PHE A 111 -11.33 15.08 0.40
CA PHE A 111 -10.77 16.27 -0.23
C PHE A 111 -9.25 16.30 -0.16
N SER A 112 -8.63 17.14 -0.99
CA SER A 112 -7.19 17.38 -0.97
C SER A 112 -6.89 18.66 -0.18
N SER A 113 -5.98 18.55 0.80
CA SER A 113 -5.49 19.68 1.53
C SER A 113 -3.98 19.85 1.40
N SER A 114 -3.47 21.10 1.49
CA SER A 114 -2.05 21.39 1.40
C SER A 114 -1.34 21.16 2.73
N ALA A 115 -0.13 20.58 2.70
CA ALA A 115 0.75 20.50 3.88
C ALA A 115 1.25 21.87 4.34
N ASP A 116 1.16 22.92 3.51
CA ASP A 116 1.36 24.32 3.93
C ASP A 116 0.32 24.76 4.97
N LEU A 117 -0.80 24.04 5.09
CA LEU A 117 -1.70 24.16 6.24
C LEU A 117 -1.04 23.68 7.54
N VAL A 118 0.05 22.92 7.45
CA VAL A 118 0.91 22.52 8.57
C VAL A 118 1.90 23.63 8.94
N SER A 119 2.25 24.56 8.01
CA SER A 119 3.18 25.65 8.25
C SER A 119 2.51 26.83 8.96
N LYS A 120 2.96 27.12 10.16
CA LYS A 120 2.84 28.38 10.95
C LYS A 120 1.45 28.97 11.23
N GLN A 121 0.40 28.73 10.47
CA GLN A 121 -0.94 29.29 10.71
C GLN A 121 -2.02 28.26 10.98
N SER A 122 -1.87 27.01 10.56
CA SER A 122 -2.76 25.91 10.93
C SER A 122 -2.08 25.01 11.97
N ARG A 123 -2.81 24.63 13.00
CA ARG A 123 -2.33 23.86 14.15
C ARG A 123 -2.23 22.35 13.87
N SER A 124 -1.72 21.98 12.69
CA SER A 124 -1.47 20.55 12.40
C SER A 124 -0.09 20.15 12.87
N ARG A 125 0.02 18.99 13.52
CA ARG A 125 1.27 18.44 14.03
C ARG A 125 1.56 17.13 13.32
N LEU A 126 2.80 16.98 12.86
CA LEU A 126 3.32 15.74 12.29
C LEU A 126 4.31 15.11 13.25
N ALA A 127 4.11 13.84 13.57
CA ALA A 127 5.07 13.05 14.34
C ALA A 127 5.50 11.85 13.47
N CYS A 128 6.82 11.66 13.32
CA CYS A 128 7.37 10.45 12.75
C CYS A 128 7.01 9.26 13.65
N MET A 129 6.56 8.16 13.06
CA MET A 129 6.26 6.94 13.81
C MET A 129 7.46 6.01 13.78
N ASP A 130 7.87 5.54 14.96
CA ASP A 130 8.84 4.45 15.07
C ASP A 130 8.14 3.12 14.79
N LEU A 131 8.37 2.59 13.61
CA LEU A 131 7.80 1.34 13.15
C LEU A 131 8.91 0.33 12.87
N GLN A 132 8.59 -0.95 13.02
CA GLN A 132 9.46 -2.05 12.59
C GLN A 132 9.80 -1.97 11.09
N TYR A 133 9.02 -1.23 10.32
CA TYR A 133 9.24 -0.95 8.90
C TYR A 133 10.37 0.07 8.67
N SER A 134 10.67 0.35 7.42
CA SER A 134 11.75 1.29 7.07
C SER A 134 11.36 2.74 7.34
N ALA A 135 12.24 3.50 7.99
CA ALA A 135 12.08 4.94 8.17
C ALA A 135 11.98 5.72 6.84
N ALA A 136 12.51 5.16 5.75
CA ALA A 136 12.41 5.74 4.40
C ALA A 136 10.97 5.80 3.86
N ALA A 137 10.03 5.04 4.46
CA ALA A 137 8.60 5.18 4.16
C ALA A 137 7.99 6.47 4.70
N GLY A 138 8.66 7.16 5.61
CA GLY A 138 8.20 8.42 6.18
C GLY A 138 6.82 8.34 6.85
N THR A 139 6.53 7.23 7.50
CA THR A 139 5.21 7.00 8.12
C THR A 139 4.97 7.97 9.26
N ALA A 140 3.82 8.65 9.24
CA ALA A 140 3.49 9.69 10.18
C ALA A 140 2.18 9.43 10.95
N PHE A 141 2.14 9.97 12.16
CA PHE A 141 0.93 10.34 12.86
C PHE A 141 0.66 11.83 12.59
N ILE A 142 -0.56 12.16 12.20
CA ILE A 142 -0.96 13.52 11.82
C ILE A 142 -2.11 13.97 12.71
N THR A 143 -2.01 15.16 13.29
CA THR A 143 -3.11 15.82 14.01
C THR A 143 -3.55 17.05 13.22
N PHE A 144 -4.84 17.13 12.95
CA PHE A 144 -5.50 18.31 12.42
C PHE A 144 -6.23 19.02 13.57
N ASP A 145 -5.90 20.29 13.79
CA ASP A 145 -6.52 21.17 14.79
C ASP A 145 -6.92 22.46 14.10
N ASN A 146 -8.19 22.55 13.71
CA ASN A 146 -8.74 23.64 12.90
C ASN A 146 -7.95 23.87 11.61
N ALA A 147 -7.49 22.79 10.99
CA ALA A 147 -6.79 22.85 9.71
C ALA A 147 -7.77 23.28 8.61
N ARG A 148 -7.36 24.25 7.78
CA ARG A 148 -8.23 24.84 6.77
C ARG A 148 -7.88 24.34 5.37
N ALA A 149 -8.90 24.06 4.59
CA ALA A 149 -8.77 23.68 3.19
C ALA A 149 -9.86 24.39 2.35
N PRO A 150 -9.52 25.01 1.20
CA PRO A 150 -10.52 25.62 0.32
C PRO A 150 -11.61 24.62 -0.08
N VAL A 151 -12.89 25.02 -0.09
CA VAL A 151 -14.00 24.15 -0.53
C VAL A 151 -13.80 23.67 -1.96
N GLY A 152 -13.17 24.48 -2.83
CA GLY A 152 -12.82 24.07 -4.20
C GLY A 152 -11.83 22.90 -4.31
N ASN A 153 -11.20 22.48 -3.20
CA ASN A 153 -10.34 21.30 -3.15
C ASN A 153 -11.10 20.00 -2.83
N THR A 154 -12.42 20.06 -2.69
CA THR A 154 -13.26 18.86 -2.49
C THR A 154 -13.11 17.93 -3.70
N LEU A 155 -12.92 16.63 -3.45
CA LEU A 155 -12.81 15.62 -4.49
C LEU A 155 -14.15 14.92 -4.67
N GLY A 156 -14.73 15.06 -5.86
CA GLY A 156 -16.08 14.60 -6.16
C GLY A 156 -17.15 15.46 -5.52
N GLU A 157 -18.32 14.87 -5.29
CA GLU A 157 -19.45 15.53 -4.67
C GLU A 157 -19.45 15.37 -3.15
N GLU A 158 -20.05 16.30 -2.44
CA GLU A 158 -20.28 16.19 -1.00
C GLU A 158 -21.11 14.94 -0.73
N GLY A 159 -20.70 14.13 0.26
CA GLY A 159 -21.33 12.83 0.55
C GLY A 159 -20.78 11.66 -0.28
N GLY A 160 -20.09 11.91 -1.39
CA GLY A 160 -19.51 10.89 -2.26
C GLY A 160 -18.13 10.39 -1.87
N GLY A 161 -17.57 10.81 -0.74
CA GLY A 161 -16.18 10.57 -0.37
C GLY A 161 -15.79 9.10 -0.24
N ILE A 162 -16.70 8.22 0.17
CA ILE A 162 -16.44 6.77 0.20
C ILE A 162 -16.14 6.24 -1.21
N PHE A 163 -16.87 6.68 -2.22
CA PHE A 163 -16.65 6.26 -3.61
C PHE A 163 -15.29 6.75 -4.11
N VAL A 164 -14.91 7.99 -3.81
CA VAL A 164 -13.61 8.56 -4.16
C VAL A 164 -12.48 7.74 -3.54
N MET A 165 -12.56 7.44 -2.24
CA MET A 165 -11.54 6.66 -1.53
C MET A 165 -11.40 5.23 -2.05
N LEU A 166 -12.53 4.54 -2.27
CA LEU A 166 -12.51 3.13 -2.70
C LEU A 166 -12.16 2.96 -4.17
N SER A 167 -12.33 3.99 -4.99
CA SER A 167 -12.14 3.92 -6.44
C SER A 167 -10.75 3.42 -6.86
N ASN A 168 -9.69 3.78 -6.13
CA ASN A 168 -8.32 3.42 -6.46
C ASN A 168 -7.81 2.14 -5.76
N PHE A 169 -8.53 1.57 -4.82
CA PHE A 169 -8.04 0.47 -3.98
C PHE A 169 -7.63 -0.79 -4.75
N ASN A 170 -8.30 -1.10 -5.86
CA ASN A 170 -7.92 -2.24 -6.68
C ASN A 170 -6.55 -2.04 -7.34
N HIS A 171 -6.29 -0.84 -7.86
CA HIS A 171 -4.99 -0.49 -8.44
C HIS A 171 -3.87 -0.49 -7.39
N GLU A 172 -4.12 0.06 -6.21
CA GLU A 172 -3.17 0.02 -5.09
C GLU A 172 -2.80 -1.42 -4.71
N ARG A 173 -3.79 -2.29 -4.54
CA ARG A 173 -3.59 -3.72 -4.22
C ARG A 173 -2.80 -4.44 -5.29
N TRP A 174 -3.11 -4.17 -6.56
CA TRP A 174 -2.37 -4.74 -7.69
C TRP A 174 -0.89 -4.34 -7.65
N VAL A 175 -0.57 -3.07 -7.39
CA VAL A 175 0.83 -2.61 -7.24
C VAL A 175 1.53 -3.30 -6.06
N MET A 176 0.82 -3.53 -4.94
CA MET A 176 1.38 -4.30 -3.82
C MET A 176 1.68 -5.75 -4.20
N CYS A 177 0.85 -6.38 -5.03
CA CYS A 177 1.13 -7.70 -5.57
C CYS A 177 2.39 -7.69 -6.45
N CYS A 178 2.60 -6.66 -7.27
CA CYS A 178 3.82 -6.48 -8.06
C CYS A 178 5.08 -6.44 -7.16
N ASN A 179 5.03 -5.65 -6.09
CA ASN A 179 6.12 -5.53 -5.14
C ASN A 179 6.38 -6.85 -4.40
N SER A 180 5.33 -7.52 -3.95
CA SER A 180 5.43 -8.79 -3.23
C SER A 180 6.03 -9.90 -4.10
N ALA A 181 5.54 -10.08 -5.33
CA ALA A 181 6.06 -11.08 -6.27
C ALA A 181 7.55 -10.83 -6.58
N ARG A 182 7.94 -9.57 -6.82
CA ARG A 182 9.34 -9.23 -7.09
C ARG A 182 10.25 -9.42 -5.88
N ALA A 183 9.78 -9.07 -4.69
CA ALA A 183 10.54 -9.25 -3.45
C ALA A 183 10.79 -10.73 -3.16
N GLN A 184 9.78 -11.59 -3.31
CA GLN A 184 9.90 -13.04 -3.16
C GLN A 184 10.95 -13.61 -4.14
N ARG A 185 10.91 -13.19 -5.41
CA ARG A 185 11.88 -13.61 -6.42
C ARG A 185 13.30 -13.18 -6.02
N GLY A 186 13.48 -11.96 -5.48
CA GLY A 186 14.76 -11.50 -4.95
C GLY A 186 15.27 -12.37 -3.78
N MET A 187 14.39 -12.81 -2.89
CA MET A 187 14.77 -13.72 -1.80
C MET A 187 15.18 -15.10 -2.32
N VAL A 188 14.50 -15.62 -3.32
CA VAL A 188 14.89 -16.87 -4.00
C VAL A 188 16.29 -16.73 -4.60
N GLU A 189 16.56 -15.66 -5.33
CA GLU A 189 17.86 -15.39 -5.95
C GLU A 189 18.99 -15.32 -4.91
N GLU A 190 18.78 -14.61 -3.79
CA GLU A 190 19.76 -14.54 -2.69
C GLU A 190 19.98 -15.91 -2.03
N CYS A 191 18.93 -16.68 -1.81
CA CYS A 191 19.03 -18.02 -1.25
C CYS A 191 19.77 -19.00 -2.19
N LEU A 192 19.53 -18.92 -3.51
CA LEU A 192 20.23 -19.74 -4.49
C LEU A 192 21.75 -19.42 -4.50
N LYS A 193 22.11 -18.12 -4.51
CA LYS A 193 23.51 -17.68 -4.41
C LYS A 193 24.15 -18.20 -3.13
N TRP A 194 23.52 -17.98 -2.00
CA TRP A 194 24.02 -18.37 -0.70
C TRP A 194 24.22 -19.89 -0.57
N THR A 195 23.23 -20.69 -0.97
CA THR A 195 23.28 -22.14 -0.85
C THR A 195 24.32 -22.79 -1.74
N ASN A 196 24.72 -22.12 -2.84
CA ASN A 196 25.80 -22.55 -3.71
C ASN A 196 27.19 -22.24 -3.11
N GLN A 197 27.33 -21.12 -2.40
CA GLN A 197 28.61 -20.64 -1.83
C GLN A 197 28.91 -21.28 -0.46
N ARG A 198 27.90 -21.39 0.40
CA ARG A 198 28.05 -21.88 1.78
C ARG A 198 28.20 -23.41 1.79
N LYS A 199 29.24 -23.88 2.43
CA LYS A 199 29.44 -25.31 2.70
C LYS A 199 29.05 -25.68 4.12
N ALA A 200 28.42 -26.84 4.28
CA ALA A 200 28.19 -27.54 5.53
C ALA A 200 28.44 -29.00 5.30
N PHE A 201 28.99 -29.69 6.30
CA PHE A 201 29.37 -31.13 6.19
C PHE A 201 30.26 -31.42 4.95
N GLY A 202 31.13 -30.50 4.60
CA GLY A 202 32.07 -30.59 3.46
C GLY A 202 31.46 -30.33 2.07
N LYS A 203 30.13 -30.09 1.96
CA LYS A 203 29.41 -29.93 0.68
C LYS A 203 28.64 -28.59 0.64
N PRO A 204 28.35 -28.03 -0.55
CA PRO A 204 27.46 -26.88 -0.67
C PRO A 204 26.08 -27.15 -0.02
N LEU A 205 25.44 -26.10 0.54
CA LEU A 205 24.12 -26.26 1.21
C LEU A 205 23.06 -26.83 0.28
N ASN A 206 23.07 -26.46 -1.00
CA ASN A 206 22.09 -26.95 -1.98
C ASN A 206 22.24 -28.47 -2.27
N SER A 207 23.29 -29.14 -1.81
CA SER A 207 23.42 -30.61 -1.85
C SER A 207 22.51 -31.31 -0.85
N LEU A 208 22.01 -30.58 0.16
CA LEU A 208 21.13 -31.14 1.21
C LEU A 208 19.67 -31.12 0.75
N ALA A 209 18.99 -32.27 0.89
CA ALA A 209 17.60 -32.43 0.45
C ALA A 209 16.64 -31.46 1.12
N ILE A 210 16.82 -31.17 2.42
CA ILE A 210 15.99 -30.22 3.16
C ILE A 210 16.11 -28.78 2.63
N ILE A 211 17.30 -28.39 2.20
CA ILE A 211 17.54 -27.09 1.60
C ILE A 211 16.87 -26.99 0.23
N ARG A 212 17.00 -28.05 -0.60
CA ARG A 212 16.30 -28.09 -1.90
C ARG A 212 14.78 -28.07 -1.75
N SER A 213 14.23 -28.73 -0.74
CA SER A 213 12.79 -28.71 -0.43
C SER A 213 12.32 -27.28 -0.11
N LYS A 214 13.07 -26.53 0.72
CA LYS A 214 12.75 -25.11 1.01
C LYS A 214 12.85 -24.24 -0.24
N LEU A 215 13.91 -24.38 -1.02
CA LEU A 215 14.07 -23.65 -2.28
C LEU A 215 12.92 -23.95 -3.26
N ALA A 216 12.50 -25.22 -3.37
CA ALA A 216 11.37 -25.59 -4.22
C ALA A 216 10.07 -24.91 -3.76
N ALA A 217 9.77 -24.88 -2.47
CA ALA A 217 8.61 -24.20 -1.92
C ALA A 217 8.67 -22.68 -2.21
N MET A 218 9.82 -22.05 -1.98
CA MET A 218 10.03 -20.61 -2.26
C MET A 218 9.84 -20.28 -3.75
N ILE A 219 10.42 -21.08 -4.64
CA ILE A 219 10.28 -20.90 -6.10
C ILE A 219 8.82 -21.07 -6.51
N SER A 220 8.14 -22.11 -6.03
CA SER A 220 6.73 -22.35 -6.35
C SER A 220 5.82 -21.20 -5.93
N ARG A 221 6.04 -20.61 -4.73
CA ARG A 221 5.30 -19.42 -4.27
C ARG A 221 5.56 -18.21 -5.18
N ALA A 222 6.80 -17.94 -5.51
CA ALA A 222 7.15 -16.81 -6.36
C ALA A 222 6.55 -16.95 -7.77
N GLU A 223 6.63 -18.13 -8.38
CA GLU A 223 6.08 -18.37 -9.72
C GLU A 223 4.55 -18.35 -9.74
N SER A 224 3.88 -18.91 -8.72
CA SER A 224 2.41 -18.85 -8.63
C SER A 224 1.90 -17.42 -8.46
N CYS A 225 2.56 -16.63 -7.61
CA CYS A 225 2.24 -15.21 -7.46
C CYS A 225 2.44 -14.43 -8.77
N GLN A 226 3.55 -14.67 -9.46
CA GLN A 226 3.89 -14.01 -10.71
C GLN A 226 2.87 -14.34 -11.82
N THR A 227 2.57 -15.64 -12.01
CA THR A 227 1.63 -16.08 -13.04
C THR A 227 0.22 -15.54 -12.82
N TRP A 228 -0.25 -15.52 -11.58
CA TRP A 228 -1.56 -14.95 -11.26
C TRP A 228 -1.57 -13.44 -11.45
N LEU A 229 -0.50 -12.75 -11.06
CA LEU A 229 -0.33 -11.32 -11.27
C LEU A 229 -0.36 -10.96 -12.77
N GLU A 230 0.31 -11.73 -13.62
CA GLU A 230 0.32 -11.53 -15.07
C GLU A 230 -1.07 -11.71 -15.67
N SER A 231 -1.81 -12.74 -15.24
CA SER A 231 -3.20 -12.95 -15.65
C SER A 231 -4.09 -11.77 -15.29
N ILE A 232 -3.99 -11.23 -14.07
CA ILE A 232 -4.74 -10.04 -13.66
C ILE A 232 -4.30 -8.81 -14.44
N SER A 233 -3.01 -8.61 -14.65
CA SER A 233 -2.46 -7.48 -15.41
C SER A 233 -2.97 -7.48 -16.86
N TYR A 234 -3.00 -8.65 -17.49
CA TYR A 234 -3.58 -8.81 -18.82
C TYR A 234 -5.06 -8.41 -18.87
N GLN A 235 -5.84 -8.86 -17.88
CA GLN A 235 -7.25 -8.49 -17.79
C GLN A 235 -7.43 -6.98 -17.56
N MET A 236 -6.62 -6.36 -16.71
CA MET A 236 -6.65 -4.92 -16.48
C MET A 236 -6.37 -4.13 -17.76
N CYS A 237 -5.43 -4.58 -18.59
CA CYS A 237 -5.11 -3.94 -19.87
C CYS A 237 -6.25 -4.06 -20.90
N ASN A 238 -7.12 -5.07 -20.79
CA ASN A 238 -8.19 -5.37 -21.73
C ASN A 238 -9.60 -5.02 -21.22
N MET A 239 -9.70 -4.35 -20.07
CA MET A 239 -10.97 -3.94 -19.46
C MET A 239 -11.00 -2.44 -19.23
N SER A 240 -12.18 -1.83 -19.39
CA SER A 240 -12.40 -0.46 -18.94
C SER A 240 -12.30 -0.37 -17.39
N TYR A 241 -12.01 0.81 -16.88
CA TYR A 241 -11.91 1.03 -15.43
C TYR A 241 -13.16 0.56 -14.66
N LYS A 242 -14.36 0.82 -15.21
CA LYS A 242 -15.63 0.36 -14.64
C LYS A 242 -15.73 -1.17 -14.60
N GLN A 243 -15.27 -1.85 -15.65
CA GLN A 243 -15.24 -3.32 -15.68
C GLN A 243 -14.22 -3.88 -14.68
N GLN A 244 -13.05 -3.27 -14.53
CA GLN A 244 -12.07 -3.66 -13.52
C GLN A 244 -12.65 -3.56 -12.12
N ALA A 245 -13.35 -2.46 -11.79
CA ALA A 245 -13.96 -2.27 -10.49
C ALA A 245 -14.98 -3.36 -10.15
N SER A 246 -15.76 -3.82 -11.12
CA SER A 246 -16.82 -4.83 -10.92
C SER A 246 -16.32 -6.26 -10.99
N LYS A 247 -15.33 -6.57 -11.86
CA LYS A 247 -14.92 -7.94 -12.15
C LYS A 247 -13.62 -8.36 -11.47
N LEU A 248 -12.72 -7.42 -11.17
CA LEU A 248 -11.39 -7.72 -10.66
C LEU A 248 -11.23 -7.43 -9.17
N ALA A 249 -12.21 -6.84 -8.49
CA ALA A 249 -12.12 -6.54 -7.06
C ALA A 249 -11.86 -7.80 -6.21
N GLY A 250 -12.58 -8.89 -6.46
CA GLY A 250 -12.38 -10.19 -5.81
C GLY A 250 -11.05 -10.83 -6.16
N PRO A 251 -10.75 -11.07 -7.44
CA PRO A 251 -9.47 -11.65 -7.86
C PRO A 251 -8.23 -10.90 -7.36
N ILE A 252 -8.24 -9.55 -7.39
CA ILE A 252 -7.14 -8.73 -6.88
C ILE A 252 -7.03 -8.84 -5.34
N ALA A 253 -8.16 -8.87 -4.62
CA ALA A 253 -8.16 -9.05 -3.18
C ALA A 253 -7.57 -10.42 -2.78
N PHE A 254 -7.96 -11.49 -3.46
CA PHE A 254 -7.39 -12.82 -3.26
C PHE A 254 -5.89 -12.86 -3.57
N LEU A 255 -5.48 -12.32 -4.71
CA LEU A 255 -4.06 -12.29 -5.08
C LEU A 255 -3.24 -11.51 -4.05
N LYS A 256 -3.72 -10.36 -3.57
CA LYS A 256 -3.01 -9.58 -2.56
C LYS A 256 -2.83 -10.38 -1.27
N ALA A 257 -3.89 -10.96 -0.72
CA ALA A 257 -3.81 -11.78 0.48
C ALA A 257 -2.90 -13.00 0.30
N TYR A 258 -3.00 -13.67 -0.85
CA TYR A 258 -2.16 -14.82 -1.19
C TYR A 258 -0.68 -14.44 -1.32
N SER A 259 -0.37 -13.40 -2.10
CA SER A 259 1.02 -13.00 -2.36
C SER A 259 1.74 -12.52 -1.09
N THR A 260 1.05 -11.81 -0.20
CA THR A 260 1.66 -11.34 1.06
C THR A 260 1.85 -12.48 2.06
N SER A 261 0.93 -13.44 2.12
CA SER A 261 1.09 -14.68 2.90
C SER A 261 2.28 -15.51 2.39
N CYS A 262 2.37 -15.74 1.08
CA CYS A 262 3.53 -16.37 0.45
C CYS A 262 4.85 -15.65 0.74
N GLY A 263 4.80 -14.32 0.80
CA GLY A 263 5.96 -13.49 1.15
C GLY A 263 6.45 -13.74 2.57
N GLN A 264 5.56 -13.86 3.54
CA GLN A 264 5.90 -14.16 4.95
C GLN A 264 6.54 -15.54 5.07
N GLU A 265 5.97 -16.56 4.43
CA GLU A 265 6.54 -17.93 4.42
C GLU A 265 7.91 -17.95 3.72
N THR A 266 8.06 -17.25 2.60
CA THR A 266 9.33 -17.13 1.87
C THR A 266 10.40 -16.46 2.72
N ALA A 267 10.04 -15.42 3.48
CA ALA A 267 10.94 -14.74 4.41
C ALA A 267 11.40 -15.69 5.54
N ALA A 268 10.51 -16.48 6.11
CA ALA A 268 10.83 -17.45 7.14
C ALA A 268 11.78 -18.54 6.61
N ASP A 269 11.50 -19.10 5.43
CA ASP A 269 12.38 -20.10 4.80
C ASP A 269 13.77 -19.51 4.48
N ALA A 270 13.84 -18.28 4.00
CA ALA A 270 15.10 -17.59 3.73
C ALA A 270 15.95 -17.41 5.00
N VAL A 271 15.34 -17.04 6.12
CA VAL A 271 16.03 -16.95 7.43
C VAL A 271 16.57 -18.33 7.83
N GLN A 272 15.80 -19.39 7.68
CA GLN A 272 16.28 -20.74 7.99
C GLN A 272 17.47 -21.16 7.12
N ILE A 273 17.45 -20.82 5.83
CA ILE A 273 18.55 -21.11 4.90
C ILE A 273 19.82 -20.32 5.26
N PHE A 274 19.69 -19.06 5.66
CA PHE A 274 20.83 -18.19 6.03
C PHE A 274 21.31 -18.41 7.47
N GLY A 275 20.47 -19.01 8.33
CA GLY A 275 20.74 -19.22 9.76
C GLY A 275 20.97 -17.87 10.46
N GLY A 276 21.93 -17.80 11.39
CA GLY A 276 22.24 -16.58 12.16
C GLY A 276 22.50 -15.33 11.31
N ARG A 277 22.96 -15.50 10.06
CA ARG A 277 23.10 -14.36 9.13
C ARG A 277 21.77 -13.76 8.69
N GLY A 278 20.72 -14.59 8.58
CA GLY A 278 19.37 -14.13 8.22
C GLY A 278 18.69 -13.25 9.26
N ILE A 279 19.25 -13.14 10.47
CA ILE A 279 18.80 -12.26 11.55
C ILE A 279 19.86 -11.20 11.93
N THR A 280 20.88 -11.03 11.08
CA THR A 280 21.97 -10.05 11.29
C THR A 280 21.79 -8.91 10.31
N ARG A 281 21.68 -7.67 10.82
CA ARG A 281 21.43 -6.44 10.04
C ARG A 281 22.55 -6.03 9.10
N THR A 282 23.72 -6.65 9.21
CA THR A 282 24.92 -6.34 8.42
C THR A 282 25.42 -7.58 7.68
N GLY A 283 26.32 -7.41 6.72
CA GLY A 283 26.95 -8.50 6.00
C GLY A 283 26.01 -9.16 4.97
N MET A 284 26.28 -10.44 4.68
CA MET A 284 25.66 -11.15 3.55
C MET A 284 24.15 -11.42 3.73
N GLY A 285 23.68 -11.55 4.98
CA GLY A 285 22.28 -11.83 5.29
C GLY A 285 21.38 -10.59 5.43
N ARG A 286 21.95 -9.39 5.29
CA ARG A 286 21.24 -8.12 5.57
C ARG A 286 19.91 -7.96 4.80
N TYR A 287 19.85 -8.45 3.56
CA TYR A 287 18.63 -8.36 2.75
C TYR A 287 17.54 -9.31 3.25
N VAL A 288 17.94 -10.51 3.67
CA VAL A 288 17.03 -11.51 4.24
C VAL A 288 16.48 -11.02 5.58
N GLU A 289 17.35 -10.51 6.47
CA GLU A 289 16.94 -9.90 7.75
C GLU A 289 15.96 -8.76 7.51
N HIS A 290 16.30 -7.84 6.62
CA HIS A 290 15.47 -6.67 6.34
C HIS A 290 14.11 -7.06 5.77
N TYR A 291 14.06 -8.01 4.84
CA TYR A 291 12.82 -8.51 4.29
C TYR A 291 11.98 -9.20 5.36
N HIS A 292 12.57 -10.12 6.12
CA HIS A 292 11.86 -10.84 7.19
C HIS A 292 11.28 -9.89 8.26
N ARG A 293 12.05 -8.91 8.68
CA ARG A 293 11.61 -7.93 9.68
C ARG A 293 10.48 -7.03 9.17
N THR A 294 10.44 -6.74 7.88
CA THR A 294 9.53 -5.74 7.30
C THR A 294 8.33 -6.31 6.57
N ILE A 295 8.30 -7.62 6.30
CA ILE A 295 7.25 -8.25 5.44
C ILE A 295 5.85 -8.15 6.04
N ALA A 296 5.70 -8.09 7.37
CA ALA A 296 4.42 -7.94 8.03
C ALA A 296 3.67 -6.65 7.60
N PHE A 297 4.40 -5.63 7.19
CA PHE A 297 3.81 -4.40 6.65
C PHE A 297 2.97 -4.68 5.39
N ASP A 298 3.44 -5.53 4.49
CA ASP A 298 2.74 -5.86 3.25
C ASP A 298 1.40 -6.55 3.52
N ALA A 299 1.33 -7.35 4.59
CA ALA A 299 0.11 -8.05 4.99
C ALA A 299 -1.01 -7.08 5.44
N LEU A 300 -0.64 -5.92 5.94
CA LEU A 300 -1.56 -4.92 6.51
C LEU A 300 -1.91 -3.81 5.52
N LEU A 301 -0.93 -3.31 4.76
CA LEU A 301 -1.10 -2.21 3.82
C LEU A 301 -2.08 -2.57 2.69
N GLY A 302 -2.92 -1.61 2.28
CA GLY A 302 -3.90 -1.78 1.18
C GLY A 302 -5.04 -2.76 1.48
N GLY A 303 -5.24 -3.06 2.74
CA GLY A 303 -6.22 -4.00 3.27
C GLY A 303 -5.55 -5.23 3.90
N ALA A 304 -5.89 -5.49 5.17
CA ALA A 304 -5.41 -6.65 5.88
C ALA A 304 -5.86 -7.96 5.19
N GLU A 305 -5.03 -9.00 5.26
CA GLU A 305 -5.27 -10.27 4.55
C GLU A 305 -6.65 -10.86 4.84
N ASP A 306 -7.08 -10.85 6.10
CA ASP A 306 -8.38 -11.42 6.50
C ASP A 306 -9.56 -10.65 5.89
N VAL A 307 -9.48 -9.31 5.88
CA VAL A 307 -10.49 -8.45 5.24
C VAL A 307 -10.54 -8.71 3.73
N LEU A 308 -9.39 -8.93 3.09
CA LEU A 308 -9.33 -9.17 1.66
C LEU A 308 -9.81 -10.56 1.27
N ARG A 309 -9.57 -11.57 2.10
CA ARG A 309 -10.12 -12.93 1.90
C ARG A 309 -11.65 -12.90 1.97
N ASP A 310 -12.21 -12.24 2.97
CA ASP A 310 -13.66 -12.06 3.09
C ASP A 310 -14.24 -11.26 1.92
N LEU A 311 -13.61 -10.14 1.55
CA LEU A 311 -14.01 -9.35 0.38
C LEU A 311 -14.02 -10.20 -0.90
N GLY A 312 -12.97 -11.00 -1.11
CA GLY A 312 -12.83 -11.87 -2.27
C GLY A 312 -13.98 -12.87 -2.37
N VAL A 313 -14.32 -13.54 -1.28
CA VAL A 313 -15.43 -14.50 -1.23
C VAL A 313 -16.77 -13.80 -1.47
N ARG A 314 -17.03 -12.66 -0.83
CA ARG A 314 -18.27 -11.89 -1.07
C ARG A 314 -18.43 -11.47 -2.53
N GLN A 315 -17.34 -11.08 -3.19
CA GLN A 315 -17.38 -10.74 -4.62
C GLN A 315 -17.62 -11.97 -5.50
N ALA A 316 -16.98 -13.10 -5.19
CA ALA A 316 -17.21 -14.36 -5.88
C ALA A 316 -18.68 -14.82 -5.78
N MET A 317 -19.25 -14.77 -4.57
CA MET A 317 -20.66 -15.10 -4.35
C MET A 317 -21.63 -14.19 -5.12
N ARG A 318 -21.31 -12.91 -5.25
CA ARG A 318 -22.12 -11.97 -6.07
C ARG A 318 -22.05 -12.28 -7.55
N ALA A 319 -20.89 -12.77 -8.01
CA ALA A 319 -20.65 -13.12 -9.41
C ALA A 319 -21.16 -14.53 -9.78
N MET A 320 -21.65 -15.31 -8.82
CA MET A 320 -22.20 -16.64 -9.11
C MET A 320 -23.40 -16.55 -10.04
N PRO A 321 -23.50 -17.42 -11.08
CA PRO A 321 -24.68 -17.53 -11.92
C PRO A 321 -25.94 -17.82 -11.07
N ALA A 322 -27.08 -17.36 -11.56
CA ALA A 322 -28.35 -17.52 -10.82
C ALA A 322 -28.76 -18.98 -10.62
N ASP A 323 -28.42 -19.84 -11.57
CA ASP A 323 -28.64 -21.29 -11.55
C ASP A 323 -27.71 -22.07 -10.62
N ALA A 324 -26.60 -21.44 -10.21
CA ALA A 324 -25.68 -21.99 -9.21
C ALA A 324 -26.01 -21.57 -7.77
N LYS A 325 -27.02 -20.71 -7.58
CA LYS A 325 -27.52 -20.32 -6.25
C LYS A 325 -28.63 -21.29 -5.86
N LEU A 326 -28.35 -22.11 -4.88
CA LEU A 326 -29.34 -23.00 -4.23
C LEU A 326 -30.34 -22.17 -3.40
#